data_22ee83e9975d1aae510244304e479f7a
#
_entry.id   22ee83e9975d1aae510244304e479f7a
#
_cell.length_a   1.000
_cell.length_b   1.000
_cell.length_c   1.000
_cell.angle_alpha   90.00
_cell.angle_beta   90.00
_cell.angle_gamma   90.00
#
_symmetry.space_group_name_H-M   'P 1'
#
loop_
_entity.id
_entity.type
_entity.pdbx_description
1 polymer ?
#
loop_
_entity_poly.entity_id
_entity_poly.type
_entity_poly.pdbx_seq_one_letter_code
_entity_poly.pdbx_strand_id
1 'polypeptide(L)'
;MKKCFVMVLLCCLLAAGTAFAKTGTLLVAFGTSMDSARPAIDDIEKAYKKAAGNDPVLLAFTSDIIRNKLAKEGKPVLSVNAAMNELAAQGVTDLKIQSLHIAPAEEYNQLERMVVKNITKNPGVFKTVKVGYPLLVSEKDLDAVVKVVLASLPKDRKPGDAVVLMGHGNDRGPGDLTLA
;
A
#
# COMPACT_ATOMS: atom_id res chain seq x y z
N MET A 1 -57.86 0.24 -1.25
CA MET A 1 -56.76 -0.35 -0.44
C MET A 1 -55.77 -1.18 -1.26
N LYS A 2 -56.16 -2.03 -2.22
CA LYS A 2 -55.27 -2.87 -3.01
C LYS A 2 -54.30 -2.07 -3.91
N LYS A 3 -54.70 -0.90 -4.48
CA LYS A 3 -53.86 -0.06 -5.35
C LYS A 3 -52.72 0.68 -4.59
N CYS A 4 -52.94 1.08 -3.32
CA CYS A 4 -51.91 1.70 -2.52
C CYS A 4 -50.82 0.68 -2.10
N PHE A 5 -51.20 -0.57 -1.85
CA PHE A 5 -50.22 -1.60 -1.45
C PHE A 5 -49.28 -1.98 -2.57
N VAL A 6 -49.74 -2.01 -3.83
CA VAL A 6 -48.94 -2.30 -5.01
C VAL A 6 -47.94 -1.15 -5.28
N MET A 7 -48.35 0.10 -5.05
CA MET A 7 -47.49 1.28 -5.26
C MET A 7 -46.37 1.38 -4.21
N VAL A 8 -46.64 1.00 -2.96
CA VAL A 8 -45.63 0.94 -1.90
C VAL A 8 -44.60 -0.19 -2.18
N LEU A 9 -45.06 -1.35 -2.66
CA LEU A 9 -44.20 -2.47 -3.01
C LEU A 9 -43.31 -2.14 -4.21
N LEU A 10 -43.81 -1.40 -5.19
CA LEU A 10 -43.05 -0.96 -6.36
C LEU A 10 -41.98 0.10 -6.01
N CYS A 11 -42.30 1.01 -5.06
CA CYS A 11 -41.29 1.97 -4.55
C CYS A 11 -40.15 1.30 -3.75
N CYS A 12 -40.44 0.21 -3.02
CA CYS A 12 -39.44 -0.56 -2.29
C CYS A 12 -38.49 -1.34 -3.25
N LEU A 13 -38.98 -1.75 -4.41
CA LEU A 13 -38.16 -2.46 -5.42
C LEU A 13 -37.21 -1.51 -6.19
N LEU A 14 -37.54 -0.22 -6.29
CA LEU A 14 -36.68 0.78 -6.95
C LEU A 14 -35.57 1.32 -6.01
N ALA A 15 -35.62 1.01 -4.72
CA ALA A 15 -34.58 1.36 -3.75
C ALA A 15 -33.45 0.32 -3.63
N ALA A 16 -33.44 -0.72 -4.49
CA ALA A 16 -32.26 -1.54 -4.69
C ALA A 16 -31.20 -0.70 -5.42
N GLY A 17 -30.61 0.25 -4.68
CA GLY A 17 -29.52 1.08 -5.19
C GLY A 17 -28.44 0.17 -5.77
N THR A 18 -28.11 0.39 -7.02
CA THR A 18 -26.90 -0.18 -7.62
C THR A 18 -25.76 0.19 -6.69
N ALA A 19 -25.28 -0.77 -5.92
CA ALA A 19 -24.07 -0.58 -5.12
C ALA A 19 -22.94 -0.33 -6.11
N PHE A 20 -22.66 0.96 -6.39
CA PHE A 20 -21.50 1.34 -7.21
C PHE A 20 -20.27 0.76 -6.54
N ALA A 21 -19.42 0.14 -7.37
CA ALA A 21 -18.13 -0.35 -6.93
C ALA A 21 -17.33 0.84 -6.33
N LYS A 22 -17.02 0.78 -5.04
CA LYS A 22 -16.23 1.79 -4.38
C LYS A 22 -14.78 1.33 -4.36
N THR A 23 -13.92 2.09 -4.99
CA THR A 23 -12.47 1.86 -4.98
C THR A 23 -11.84 2.39 -3.70
N GLY A 24 -10.82 1.70 -3.20
CA GLY A 24 -9.96 2.19 -2.13
C GLY A 24 -8.52 1.75 -2.36
N THR A 25 -7.58 2.51 -1.81
CA THR A 25 -6.15 2.23 -1.93
C THR A 25 -5.54 2.00 -0.55
N LEU A 26 -4.78 0.92 -0.42
CA LEU A 26 -3.95 0.62 0.74
C LEU A 26 -2.48 0.70 0.35
N LEU A 27 -1.76 1.66 0.90
CA LEU A 27 -0.31 1.75 0.79
C LEU A 27 0.32 0.91 1.89
N VAL A 28 1.32 0.10 1.55
CA VAL A 28 1.96 -0.79 2.53
C VAL A 28 3.47 -0.66 2.46
N ALA A 29 4.07 -0.22 3.56
CA ALA A 29 5.51 -0.16 3.77
C ALA A 29 5.94 -1.13 4.86
N PHE A 30 7.22 -1.48 4.92
CA PHE A 30 7.80 -2.12 6.11
C PHE A 30 7.61 -1.23 7.33
N GLY A 31 7.82 0.08 7.15
CA GLY A 31 7.66 1.11 8.16
C GLY A 31 8.98 1.65 8.68
N THR A 32 8.90 2.75 9.38
CA THR A 32 10.04 3.37 10.07
C THR A 32 9.58 4.02 11.38
N SER A 33 10.42 3.94 12.40
CA SER A 33 10.29 4.72 13.64
C SER A 33 11.29 5.88 13.72
N MET A 34 12.02 6.13 12.62
CA MET A 34 12.96 7.25 12.53
C MET A 34 12.23 8.46 11.94
N ASP A 35 12.18 9.56 12.70
CA ASP A 35 11.49 10.79 12.26
C ASP A 35 12.12 11.36 10.97
N SER A 36 13.43 11.19 10.76
CA SER A 36 14.11 11.63 9.53
C SER A 36 13.73 10.85 8.28
N ALA A 37 13.25 9.61 8.40
CA ALA A 37 12.86 8.76 7.27
C ALA A 37 11.34 8.82 6.98
N ARG A 38 10.55 9.31 7.93
CA ARG A 38 9.09 9.35 7.83
C ARG A 38 8.58 10.25 6.69
N PRO A 39 9.16 11.43 6.41
CA PRO A 39 8.68 12.33 5.37
C PRO A 39 8.57 11.69 3.98
N ALA A 40 9.49 10.80 3.62
CA ALA A 40 9.46 10.11 2.33
C ALA A 40 8.18 9.26 2.16
N ILE A 41 7.74 8.57 3.22
CA ILE A 41 6.51 7.77 3.21
C ILE A 41 5.28 8.69 3.20
N ASP A 42 5.29 9.75 4.00
CA ASP A 42 4.20 10.71 4.10
C ASP A 42 3.97 11.47 2.77
N ASP A 43 5.03 11.79 2.05
CA ASP A 43 4.93 12.43 0.73
C ASP A 43 4.31 11.49 -0.31
N ILE A 44 4.66 10.20 -0.28
CA ILE A 44 4.01 9.20 -1.13
C ILE A 44 2.52 9.09 -0.78
N GLU A 45 2.18 8.97 0.50
CA GLU A 45 0.79 8.90 0.95
C GLU A 45 0.00 10.12 0.50
N LYS A 46 0.56 11.33 0.66
CA LYS A 46 -0.04 12.60 0.21
C LYS A 46 -0.27 12.62 -1.31
N ALA A 47 0.70 12.14 -2.10
CA ALA A 47 0.57 12.06 -3.54
C ALA A 47 -0.56 11.11 -3.96
N TYR A 48 -0.68 9.94 -3.31
CA TYR A 48 -1.77 9.00 -3.56
C TYR A 48 -3.13 9.56 -3.15
N LYS A 49 -3.25 10.20 -1.99
CA LYS A 49 -4.49 10.88 -1.57
C LYS A 49 -4.93 11.95 -2.55
N LYS A 50 -3.98 12.75 -3.07
CA LYS A 50 -4.27 13.77 -4.10
C LYS A 50 -4.76 13.12 -5.41
N ALA A 51 -4.15 12.03 -5.84
CA ALA A 51 -4.53 11.33 -7.08
C ALA A 51 -5.86 10.58 -6.95
N ALA A 52 -6.17 10.06 -5.77
CA ALA A 52 -7.38 9.29 -5.50
C ALA A 52 -8.66 10.16 -5.39
N GLY A 53 -8.50 11.48 -5.19
CA GLY A 53 -9.64 12.38 -5.00
C GLY A 53 -10.46 12.01 -3.76
N ASN A 54 -11.69 11.53 -3.97
CA ASN A 54 -12.60 11.14 -2.87
C ASN A 54 -12.49 9.66 -2.46
N ASP A 55 -11.72 8.85 -3.19
CA ASP A 55 -11.52 7.46 -2.83
C ASP A 55 -10.62 7.35 -1.58
N PRO A 56 -10.94 6.48 -0.61
CA PRO A 56 -10.14 6.35 0.60
C PRO A 56 -8.74 5.80 0.30
N VAL A 57 -7.73 6.41 0.94
CA VAL A 57 -6.34 5.97 0.92
C VAL A 57 -5.87 5.81 2.35
N LEU A 58 -5.43 4.61 2.71
CA LEU A 58 -4.83 4.30 4.01
C LEU A 58 -3.38 3.86 3.86
N LEU A 59 -2.59 4.11 4.89
CA LEU A 59 -1.23 3.62 5.03
C LEU A 59 -1.16 2.57 6.14
N ALA A 60 -0.46 1.46 5.88
CA ALA A 60 -0.19 0.42 6.85
C ALA A 60 1.30 0.02 6.85
N PHE A 61 1.77 -0.47 7.99
CA PHE A 61 3.10 -1.03 8.14
C PHE A 61 3.05 -2.54 8.38
N THR A 62 3.96 -3.29 7.74
CA THR A 62 4.09 -4.74 7.95
C THR A 62 4.81 -5.07 9.25
N SER A 63 5.82 -4.28 9.67
CA SER A 63 6.63 -4.54 10.86
C SER A 63 5.86 -4.31 12.16
N ASP A 64 5.60 -5.38 12.89
CA ASP A 64 4.98 -5.31 14.23
C ASP A 64 5.87 -4.56 15.23
N ILE A 65 7.19 -4.74 15.13
CA ILE A 65 8.15 -4.07 16.02
C ILE A 65 8.04 -2.55 15.89
N ILE A 66 8.03 -2.05 14.64
CA ILE A 66 7.91 -0.62 14.36
C ILE A 66 6.55 -0.10 14.81
N ARG A 67 5.46 -0.80 14.47
CA ARG A 67 4.11 -0.39 14.87
C ARG A 67 3.96 -0.33 16.39
N ASN A 68 4.47 -1.32 17.11
CA ASN A 68 4.45 -1.35 18.57
C ASN A 68 5.26 -0.21 19.20
N LYS A 69 6.42 0.12 18.61
CA LYS A 69 7.23 1.26 19.06
C LYS A 69 6.48 2.57 18.85
N LEU A 70 5.97 2.81 17.65
CA LEU A 70 5.21 4.02 17.33
C LEU A 70 3.95 4.18 18.20
N ALA A 71 3.25 3.08 18.48
CA ALA A 71 2.08 3.11 19.37
C ALA A 71 2.44 3.57 20.79
N LYS A 72 3.58 3.11 21.34
CA LYS A 72 4.09 3.58 22.66
C LYS A 72 4.46 5.06 22.65
N GLU A 73 4.85 5.60 21.50
CA GLU A 73 5.19 7.02 21.29
C GLU A 73 3.94 7.88 20.98
N GLY A 74 2.72 7.31 21.02
CA GLY A 74 1.48 8.02 20.70
C GLY A 74 1.27 8.30 19.21
N LYS A 75 2.01 7.63 18.34
CA LYS A 75 1.95 7.75 16.86
C LYS A 75 1.49 6.43 16.21
N PRO A 76 0.31 5.86 16.54
CA PRO A 76 -0.08 4.54 16.05
C PRO A 76 -0.22 4.52 14.53
N VAL A 77 0.22 3.42 13.90
CA VAL A 77 0.05 3.14 12.48
C VAL A 77 -0.67 1.79 12.32
N LEU A 78 -1.56 1.70 11.36
CA LEU A 78 -2.36 0.51 11.12
C LEU A 78 -1.51 -0.68 10.69
N SER A 79 -1.94 -1.88 11.09
CA SER A 79 -1.49 -3.11 10.44
C SER A 79 -2.21 -3.29 9.10
N VAL A 80 -1.67 -4.14 8.21
CA VAL A 80 -2.32 -4.47 6.93
C VAL A 80 -3.75 -4.95 7.14
N ASN A 81 -3.96 -5.88 8.09
CA ASN A 81 -5.30 -6.40 8.38
C ASN A 81 -6.26 -5.33 8.93
N ALA A 82 -5.79 -4.46 9.83
CA ALA A 82 -6.62 -3.39 10.37
C ALA A 82 -7.03 -2.39 9.28
N ALA A 83 -6.10 -2.01 8.41
CA ALA A 83 -6.38 -1.11 7.30
C ALA A 83 -7.33 -1.73 6.25
N MET A 84 -7.17 -3.01 5.93
CA MET A 84 -8.13 -3.70 5.06
C MET A 84 -9.53 -3.72 5.66
N ASN A 85 -9.66 -4.04 6.95
CA ASN A 85 -10.96 -4.06 7.63
C ASN A 85 -11.58 -2.65 7.70
N GLU A 86 -10.78 -1.62 7.90
CA GLU A 86 -11.24 -0.24 7.91
C GLU A 86 -11.75 0.21 6.54
N LEU A 87 -11.03 -0.12 5.45
CA LEU A 87 -11.48 0.15 4.09
C LEU A 87 -12.78 -0.60 3.77
N ALA A 88 -12.90 -1.85 4.22
CA ALA A 88 -14.14 -2.61 4.08
C ALA A 88 -15.31 -1.95 4.83
N ALA A 89 -15.10 -1.48 6.06
CA ALA A 89 -16.09 -0.76 6.85
C ALA A 89 -16.51 0.57 6.19
N GLN A 90 -15.62 1.20 5.42
CA GLN A 90 -15.91 2.36 4.59
C GLN A 90 -16.67 2.02 3.29
N GLY A 91 -17.01 0.75 3.05
CA GLY A 91 -17.74 0.28 1.88
C GLY A 91 -16.90 0.07 0.63
N VAL A 92 -15.57 -0.02 0.74
CA VAL A 92 -14.68 -0.36 -0.38
C VAL A 92 -14.96 -1.79 -0.84
N THR A 93 -15.21 -1.96 -2.13
CA THR A 93 -15.41 -3.27 -2.79
C THR A 93 -14.27 -3.64 -3.72
N ASP A 94 -13.57 -2.63 -4.26
CA ASP A 94 -12.43 -2.80 -5.16
C ASP A 94 -11.18 -2.24 -4.51
N LEU A 95 -10.40 -3.14 -3.91
CA LEU A 95 -9.21 -2.80 -3.14
C LEU A 95 -7.96 -2.86 -4.03
N LYS A 96 -7.23 -1.73 -4.08
CA LYS A 96 -5.88 -1.64 -4.64
C LYS A 96 -4.88 -1.57 -3.49
N ILE A 97 -3.94 -2.49 -3.46
CA ILE A 97 -2.85 -2.50 -2.48
C ILE A 97 -1.56 -2.17 -3.22
N GLN A 98 -0.91 -1.07 -2.86
CA GLN A 98 0.39 -0.71 -3.42
C GLN A 98 1.49 -1.00 -2.41
N SER A 99 2.38 -1.91 -2.77
CA SER A 99 3.61 -2.15 -2.03
C SER A 99 4.57 -0.97 -2.19
N LEU A 100 5.12 -0.51 -1.07
CA LEU A 100 6.21 0.47 -1.01
C LEU A 100 7.55 -0.19 -0.66
N HIS A 101 7.64 -1.52 -0.77
CA HIS A 101 8.89 -2.25 -0.63
C HIS A 101 9.77 -2.03 -1.86
N ILE A 102 11.08 -2.16 -1.67
CA ILE A 102 12.04 -1.92 -2.76
C ILE A 102 12.14 -3.14 -3.68
N ALA A 103 12.32 -4.33 -3.12
CA ALA A 103 12.58 -5.56 -3.87
C ALA A 103 11.48 -6.61 -3.61
N PRO A 104 11.29 -7.59 -4.54
CA PRO A 104 10.39 -8.73 -4.36
C PRO A 104 11.02 -9.78 -3.42
N ALA A 105 11.26 -9.39 -2.18
CA ALA A 105 11.92 -10.17 -1.14
C ALA A 105 10.93 -10.57 -0.01
N GLU A 106 11.45 -11.00 1.15
CA GLU A 106 10.65 -11.55 2.23
C GLU A 106 9.58 -10.59 2.75
N GLU A 107 9.87 -9.29 2.83
CA GLU A 107 8.89 -8.29 3.29
C GLU A 107 7.69 -8.17 2.32
N TYR A 108 7.94 -8.25 1.01
CA TYR A 108 6.88 -8.27 0.02
C TYR A 108 6.07 -9.57 0.08
N ASN A 109 6.75 -10.71 0.20
CA ASN A 109 6.10 -12.02 0.37
C ASN A 109 5.25 -12.06 1.64
N GLN A 110 5.71 -11.41 2.72
CA GLN A 110 4.93 -11.27 3.95
C GLN A 110 3.65 -10.47 3.73
N LEU A 111 3.72 -9.36 2.97
CA LEU A 111 2.53 -8.61 2.59
C LEU A 111 1.53 -9.50 1.84
N GLU A 112 1.96 -10.24 0.83
CA GLU A 112 1.08 -11.13 0.07
C GLU A 112 0.40 -12.15 0.97
N ARG A 113 1.15 -12.80 1.88
CA ARG A 113 0.59 -13.73 2.87
C ARG A 113 -0.44 -13.07 3.78
N MET A 114 -0.20 -11.83 4.24
CA MET A 114 -1.16 -11.09 5.07
C MET A 114 -2.45 -10.81 4.30
N VAL A 115 -2.36 -10.40 3.04
CA VAL A 115 -3.51 -10.13 2.18
C VAL A 115 -4.32 -11.41 1.95
N VAL A 116 -3.67 -12.50 1.53
CA VAL A 116 -4.33 -13.80 1.31
C VAL A 116 -5.03 -14.26 2.59
N LYS A 117 -4.37 -14.16 3.74
CA LYS A 117 -4.95 -14.54 5.03
C LYS A 117 -6.19 -13.70 5.36
N ASN A 118 -6.19 -12.40 5.06
CA ASN A 118 -7.33 -11.53 5.32
C ASN A 118 -8.52 -11.89 4.44
N ILE A 119 -8.34 -12.01 3.11
CA ILE A 119 -9.41 -12.33 2.18
C ILE A 119 -9.99 -13.73 2.39
N THR A 120 -9.15 -14.70 2.79
CA THR A 120 -9.60 -16.06 3.12
C THR A 120 -10.46 -16.09 4.39
N LYS A 121 -10.15 -15.26 5.37
CA LYS A 121 -10.95 -15.16 6.61
C LYS A 121 -12.26 -14.39 6.41
N ASN A 122 -12.30 -13.48 5.45
CA ASN A 122 -13.43 -12.60 5.19
C ASN A 122 -13.88 -12.71 3.71
N PRO A 123 -14.38 -13.88 3.29
CA PRO A 123 -14.75 -14.09 1.89
C PRO A 123 -15.88 -13.17 1.45
N GLY A 124 -15.77 -12.61 0.26
CA GLY A 124 -16.80 -11.76 -0.35
C GLY A 124 -16.87 -10.31 0.18
N VAL A 125 -16.01 -9.92 1.12
CA VAL A 125 -15.93 -8.51 1.59
C VAL A 125 -15.47 -7.60 0.46
N PHE A 126 -14.43 -8.00 -0.26
CA PHE A 126 -13.98 -7.31 -1.47
C PHE A 126 -14.40 -8.11 -2.71
N LYS A 127 -14.89 -7.41 -3.75
CA LYS A 127 -15.15 -7.99 -5.08
C LYS A 127 -13.85 -8.23 -5.82
N THR A 128 -12.92 -7.28 -5.72
CA THR A 128 -11.58 -7.38 -6.30
C THR A 128 -10.52 -6.93 -5.30
N VAL A 129 -9.39 -7.63 -5.30
CA VAL A 129 -8.17 -7.22 -4.59
C VAL A 129 -7.00 -7.33 -5.55
N LYS A 130 -6.31 -6.22 -5.79
CA LYS A 130 -5.12 -6.16 -6.64
C LYS A 130 -3.93 -5.71 -5.80
N VAL A 131 -2.85 -6.48 -5.84
CA VAL A 131 -1.59 -6.16 -5.16
C VAL A 131 -0.59 -5.70 -6.22
N GLY A 132 -0.11 -4.47 -6.07
CA GLY A 132 0.95 -3.91 -6.90
C GLY A 132 2.31 -4.46 -6.48
N TYR A 133 3.20 -4.59 -7.45
CA TYR A 133 4.57 -5.05 -7.25
C TYR A 133 5.40 -4.04 -6.43
N PRO A 134 6.50 -4.49 -5.81
CA PRO A 134 7.50 -3.59 -5.24
C PRO A 134 8.22 -2.77 -6.35
N LEU A 135 9.11 -1.88 -5.94
CA LEU A 135 9.73 -0.91 -6.86
C LEU A 135 10.62 -1.56 -7.93
N LEU A 136 11.40 -2.59 -7.56
CA LEU A 136 12.42 -3.19 -8.44
C LEU A 136 12.01 -4.61 -8.84
N VAL A 137 11.25 -4.75 -9.93
CA VAL A 137 10.80 -6.06 -10.44
C VAL A 137 11.18 -6.30 -11.91
N SER A 138 11.63 -5.28 -12.62
CA SER A 138 12.03 -5.39 -14.03
C SER A 138 13.28 -4.58 -14.33
N GLU A 139 13.98 -4.90 -15.42
CA GLU A 139 15.12 -4.10 -15.90
C GLU A 139 14.75 -2.64 -16.12
N LYS A 140 13.54 -2.38 -16.64
CA LYS A 140 13.05 -1.01 -16.82
C LYS A 140 12.97 -0.24 -15.51
N ASP A 141 12.55 -0.91 -14.42
CA ASP A 141 12.48 -0.29 -13.09
C ASP A 141 13.88 -0.02 -12.54
N LEU A 142 14.81 -0.96 -12.75
CA LEU A 142 16.22 -0.77 -12.39
C LEU A 142 16.81 0.44 -13.10
N ASP A 143 16.63 0.56 -14.43
CA ASP A 143 17.10 1.69 -15.21
C ASP A 143 16.53 3.02 -14.71
N ALA A 144 15.25 3.04 -14.34
CA ALA A 144 14.61 4.22 -13.81
C ALA A 144 15.19 4.62 -12.44
N VAL A 145 15.39 3.66 -11.55
CA VAL A 145 15.97 3.90 -10.22
C VAL A 145 17.45 4.31 -10.31
N VAL A 146 18.24 3.69 -11.18
CA VAL A 146 19.64 4.09 -11.42
C VAL A 146 19.71 5.56 -11.82
N LYS A 147 18.86 6.03 -12.73
CA LYS A 147 18.81 7.45 -13.12
C LYS A 147 18.52 8.37 -11.94
N VAL A 148 17.58 7.98 -11.06
CA VAL A 148 17.25 8.74 -9.86
C VAL A 148 18.41 8.78 -8.88
N VAL A 149 19.08 7.64 -8.64
CA VAL A 149 20.26 7.55 -7.75
C VAL A 149 21.39 8.42 -8.29
N LEU A 150 21.69 8.34 -9.59
CA LEU A 150 22.72 9.17 -10.21
C LEU A 150 22.39 10.66 -10.13
N ALA A 151 21.12 11.04 -10.30
CA ALA A 151 20.68 12.43 -10.19
C ALA A 151 20.73 12.97 -8.74
N SER A 152 20.69 12.10 -7.73
CA SER A 152 20.77 12.45 -6.31
C SER A 152 22.20 12.57 -5.77
N LEU A 153 23.21 12.26 -6.57
CA LEU A 153 24.61 12.39 -6.16
C LEU A 153 24.95 13.85 -5.81
N PRO A 154 25.85 14.08 -4.82
CA PRO A 154 26.29 15.43 -4.46
C PRO A 154 26.81 16.21 -5.66
N LYS A 155 26.35 17.45 -5.84
CA LYS A 155 26.72 18.28 -6.99
C LYS A 155 28.12 18.87 -6.88
N ASP A 156 28.67 18.93 -5.67
CA ASP A 156 30.00 19.43 -5.34
C ASP A 156 31.09 18.35 -5.45
N ARG A 157 30.74 17.15 -5.91
CA ARG A 157 31.66 16.05 -6.17
C ARG A 157 32.69 16.44 -7.22
N LYS A 158 33.96 16.16 -6.93
CA LYS A 158 35.07 16.44 -7.82
C LYS A 158 35.36 15.27 -8.80
N PRO A 159 35.95 15.53 -9.97
CA PRO A 159 36.46 14.46 -10.81
C PRO A 159 37.43 13.57 -10.03
N GLY A 160 37.17 12.26 -10.03
CA GLY A 160 38.00 11.28 -9.29
C GLY A 160 37.44 10.92 -7.89
N ASP A 161 36.45 11.61 -7.39
CA ASP A 161 35.76 11.19 -6.16
C ASP A 161 35.03 9.86 -6.37
N ALA A 162 35.26 8.92 -5.47
CA ALA A 162 34.53 7.65 -5.45
C ALA A 162 33.10 7.81 -4.95
N VAL A 163 32.18 7.11 -5.58
CA VAL A 163 30.81 6.93 -5.06
C VAL A 163 30.71 5.53 -4.49
N VAL A 164 30.42 5.43 -3.19
CA VAL A 164 30.22 4.16 -2.52
C VAL A 164 28.72 4.02 -2.21
N LEU A 165 28.08 3.01 -2.79
CA LEU A 165 26.71 2.63 -2.50
C LEU A 165 26.73 1.48 -1.48
N MET A 166 26.00 1.65 -0.38
CA MET A 166 25.86 0.62 0.63
C MET A 166 24.42 0.13 0.63
N GLY A 167 24.21 -1.11 0.17
CA GLY A 167 22.91 -1.77 0.21
C GLY A 167 22.66 -2.44 1.57
N HIS A 168 21.38 -2.62 1.90
CA HIS A 168 20.97 -3.38 3.09
C HIS A 168 21.33 -4.87 2.96
N GLY A 169 21.42 -5.37 1.74
CA GLY A 169 21.54 -6.80 1.46
C GLY A 169 20.19 -7.51 1.61
N ASN A 170 20.20 -8.78 1.24
CA ASN A 170 19.01 -9.64 1.31
C ASN A 170 19.47 -11.07 1.55
N ASP A 171 19.08 -11.67 2.66
CA ASP A 171 19.53 -13.01 3.05
C ASP A 171 18.69 -14.15 2.45
N ARG A 172 17.59 -13.84 1.78
CA ARG A 172 16.69 -14.83 1.17
C ARG A 172 15.95 -14.26 -0.04
N GLY A 173 15.89 -15.06 -1.10
CA GLY A 173 15.04 -14.84 -2.27
C GLY A 173 15.72 -14.15 -3.46
N PRO A 174 14.98 -13.90 -4.54
CA PRO A 174 15.52 -13.37 -5.79
C PRO A 174 15.92 -11.89 -5.74
N GLY A 175 15.70 -11.22 -4.59
CA GLY A 175 16.03 -9.81 -4.41
C GLY A 175 17.52 -9.49 -4.50
N ASP A 176 18.42 -10.48 -4.32
CA ASP A 176 19.87 -10.27 -4.45
C ASP A 176 20.27 -9.85 -5.85
N LEU A 177 19.58 -10.33 -6.88
CA LEU A 177 19.82 -9.98 -8.27
C LEU A 177 19.42 -8.53 -8.60
N THR A 178 18.56 -7.93 -7.80
CA THR A 178 18.10 -6.55 -8.00
C THR A 178 18.97 -5.53 -7.28
N LEU A 179 19.88 -5.97 -6.41
CA LEU A 179 20.80 -5.12 -5.65
C LEU A 179 22.25 -5.20 -6.16
N ALA A 180 22.55 -6.12 -7.06
CA ALA A 180 23.85 -6.28 -7.72
C ALA A 180 23.94 -5.36 -8.92
#